data_3c4e7f8c4db67b22b505954533d4f376
#
_entry.id   3c4e7f8c4db67b22b505954533d4f376
#
_cell.length_a   1.000
_cell.length_b   1.000
_cell.length_c   1.000
_cell.angle_alpha   90.00
_cell.angle_beta   90.00
_cell.angle_gamma   90.00
#
_symmetry.space_group_name_H-M   'P 1'
#
loop_
_entity.id
_entity.type
_entity.pdbx_description
1 polymer ?
#
loop_
_entity_poly.entity_id
_entity_poly.type
_entity_poly.pdbx_seq_one_letter_code
_entity_poly.pdbx_strand_id
1 'polypeptide(L)'
;MVFYPVLISLIICLVPFSVMSLSIPDRILPSSPKALSQEDGWEPLQSGVTQDLNSISFICLNRGSIVGDEGVILRTGTSGDDWSLQDPGVMDNLNDIFYYDYSIILAVGESGTILLTNNTGLNWTVIQTGMIATYHSGQMITDKIGVAVGVNAIFQPFFTKTTDGWNTWESMSFYIDHGGEFYEGWLSDVFFINASIGFATAVVDIPAGGAIVRTMDGGSTWETVYFSSDELLGIEFTGSGTGYAVGNHGVILQTVDSGETWIPLESGVSGVLYAIDFSSEAKGTAVGDNGIIIRTENEGQTWVSQASGTTFDLFAVRFITEKFGFVAGESGTVLRTKTAGYSGEFFPPVTNCTLTGEIQEGIYVSNVTVTLSATDNQSGVAFTTYKLDDGFYNTYWEPIIVSTDGTHTLRFYSTDNAGNVEEEKTSEFTIQHPPDLEITISGGFGIRIQVKNLGSVDVENESWNLTLKNGIMFFGKQRSGIISIKAGNETVLQSLVFGFGKPTLTFSVASVQKTTQCTVFFFFVRISS
;
A
#
# COMPACT_ATOMS: atom_id res chain seq x y z
N MET A 1 -6.33 -39.36 -11.43
CA MET A 1 -7.78 -39.42 -11.14
C MET A 1 -7.91 -39.19 -9.64
N VAL A 2 -7.79 -37.97 -9.23
CA VAL A 2 -7.99 -37.54 -7.83
C VAL A 2 -9.34 -36.85 -7.82
N PHE A 3 -10.29 -37.54 -7.23
CA PHE A 3 -11.65 -37.02 -7.04
C PHE A 3 -11.62 -35.95 -5.94
N TYR A 4 -12.02 -34.75 -6.25
CA TYR A 4 -12.64 -33.89 -5.27
C TYR A 4 -13.97 -34.53 -4.89
N PRO A 5 -14.20 -34.91 -3.62
CA PRO A 5 -15.44 -35.53 -3.24
C PRO A 5 -16.50 -34.44 -3.03
N VAL A 6 -17.36 -34.26 -4.02
CA VAL A 6 -18.72 -33.82 -3.73
C VAL A 6 -19.45 -34.97 -3.10
N LEU A 7 -19.45 -35.06 -1.78
CA LEU A 7 -20.25 -36.04 -1.04
C LEU A 7 -21.38 -35.30 -0.33
N ILE A 8 -22.54 -35.34 -0.97
CA ILE A 8 -23.81 -35.19 -0.31
C ILE A 8 -23.98 -36.42 0.59
N SER A 9 -23.87 -36.27 1.88
CA SER A 9 -24.31 -37.26 2.84
C SER A 9 -25.19 -36.64 3.91
N LEU A 10 -26.46 -36.77 3.68
CA LEU A 10 -27.52 -36.64 4.68
C LEU A 10 -27.49 -37.87 5.56
N ILE A 11 -26.97 -37.82 6.78
CA ILE A 11 -27.29 -38.79 7.82
C ILE A 11 -27.54 -38.06 9.14
N ILE A 12 -28.82 -38.10 9.50
CA ILE A 12 -29.33 -37.80 10.84
C ILE A 12 -28.93 -38.94 11.77
N CYS A 13 -28.28 -38.66 12.87
CA CYS A 13 -28.36 -39.56 14.04
C CYS A 13 -28.27 -38.80 15.36
N LEU A 14 -29.24 -39.13 16.20
CA LEU A 14 -29.59 -38.52 17.48
C LEU A 14 -28.71 -39.03 18.64
N VAL A 15 -28.20 -38.10 19.45
CA VAL A 15 -28.12 -37.99 20.95
C VAL A 15 -27.60 -39.19 21.76
N PRO A 16 -26.99 -39.08 22.97
CA PRO A 16 -27.29 -38.10 24.01
C PRO A 16 -26.13 -37.46 24.78
N PHE A 17 -26.49 -36.35 25.41
CA PHE A 17 -25.80 -35.69 26.53
C PHE A 17 -25.23 -36.62 27.59
N SER A 18 -24.00 -36.38 28.01
CA SER A 18 -23.59 -36.56 29.40
C SER A 18 -22.61 -35.50 29.81
N VAL A 19 -23.05 -34.72 30.77
CA VAL A 19 -22.25 -33.72 31.51
C VAL A 19 -21.23 -34.49 32.34
N MET A 20 -19.97 -34.14 32.26
CA MET A 20 -19.04 -34.34 33.36
C MET A 20 -18.03 -33.23 33.43
N SER A 21 -18.13 -32.51 34.52
CA SER A 21 -17.17 -31.50 35.01
C SER A 21 -15.87 -32.19 35.42
N LEU A 22 -14.72 -31.55 35.21
CA LEU A 22 -13.78 -31.12 36.23
C LEU A 22 -12.37 -30.83 35.74
N SER A 23 -11.95 -29.74 36.30
CA SER A 23 -10.61 -29.39 36.81
C SER A 23 -9.52 -29.01 35.81
N ILE A 24 -9.30 -27.73 35.85
CA ILE A 24 -8.05 -27.05 35.51
C ILE A 24 -6.94 -27.52 36.48
N PRO A 25 -5.74 -27.77 36.01
CA PRO A 25 -4.60 -27.29 36.77
C PRO A 25 -3.73 -26.32 35.96
N ASP A 26 -3.53 -25.15 36.58
CA ASP A 26 -2.46 -24.22 36.29
C ASP A 26 -1.11 -24.93 36.10
N ARG A 27 -0.45 -24.63 35.00
CA ARG A 27 0.96 -24.23 34.93
C ARG A 27 1.33 -23.87 33.49
N ILE A 28 1.28 -22.58 33.20
CA ILE A 28 2.03 -22.00 32.10
C ILE A 28 3.51 -22.01 32.56
N LEU A 29 4.28 -22.94 32.02
CA LEU A 29 5.72 -22.82 31.98
C LEU A 29 6.05 -22.05 30.71
N PRO A 30 6.84 -20.97 30.76
CA PRO A 30 7.35 -20.32 29.57
C PRO A 30 8.22 -21.36 28.84
N SER A 31 7.82 -21.73 27.64
CA SER A 31 8.70 -22.45 26.73
C SER A 31 9.92 -21.54 26.49
N SER A 32 11.10 -22.05 26.86
CA SER A 32 12.37 -21.47 26.48
C SER A 32 12.33 -21.10 25.00
N PRO A 33 12.88 -19.96 24.61
CA PRO A 33 13.02 -19.63 23.19
C PRO A 33 13.84 -20.75 22.55
N LYS A 34 13.20 -21.47 21.63
CA LYS A 34 13.88 -22.45 20.79
C LYS A 34 14.91 -21.65 20.03
N ALA A 35 16.21 -21.94 20.25
CA ALA A 35 17.26 -21.38 19.45
C ALA A 35 16.89 -21.64 17.98
N LEU A 36 16.65 -20.57 17.23
CA LEU A 36 16.44 -20.61 15.79
C LEU A 36 17.71 -21.24 15.20
N SER A 37 17.59 -22.47 14.74
CA SER A 37 18.59 -23.05 13.84
C SER A 37 18.53 -22.19 12.58
N GLN A 38 19.67 -21.72 12.18
CA GLN A 38 19.95 -20.91 11.01
C GLN A 38 19.78 -21.79 9.75
N GLU A 39 18.55 -22.18 9.41
CA GLU A 39 18.23 -22.94 8.20
C GLU A 39 16.94 -22.42 7.61
N ASP A 40 17.14 -21.65 6.53
CA ASP A 40 16.32 -21.55 5.34
C ASP A 40 14.83 -21.19 5.42
N GLY A 41 14.63 -19.98 5.11
CA GLY A 41 13.70 -19.48 4.08
C GLY A 41 12.26 -19.35 4.51
N TRP A 42 11.59 -20.31 5.06
CA TRP A 42 10.15 -20.28 5.33
C TRP A 42 9.84 -20.52 6.81
N GLU A 43 9.31 -19.51 7.47
CA GLU A 43 8.88 -19.58 8.87
C GLU A 43 7.38 -19.76 8.99
N PRO A 44 6.87 -20.71 9.79
CA PRO A 44 5.44 -20.85 10.02
C PRO A 44 4.90 -19.74 10.90
N LEU A 45 3.78 -19.16 10.50
CA LEU A 45 3.04 -18.15 11.24
C LEU A 45 1.76 -18.72 11.83
N GLN A 46 1.24 -18.09 12.90
CA GLN A 46 -0.02 -18.46 13.51
C GLN A 46 -1.17 -17.70 12.83
N SER A 47 -1.94 -18.39 12.00
CA SER A 47 -3.13 -17.82 11.34
C SER A 47 -4.30 -17.59 12.32
N GLY A 48 -4.37 -18.41 13.38
CA GLY A 48 -5.47 -18.40 14.34
C GLY A 48 -6.72 -19.16 13.87
N VAL A 49 -6.68 -19.83 12.71
CA VAL A 49 -7.76 -20.61 12.12
C VAL A 49 -7.27 -22.01 11.71
N THR A 50 -8.19 -22.90 11.42
CA THR A 50 -7.90 -24.28 10.97
C THR A 50 -8.53 -24.61 9.62
N GLN A 51 -9.27 -23.66 9.05
CA GLN A 51 -9.85 -23.74 7.71
C GLN A 51 -8.74 -23.65 6.66
N ASP A 52 -8.99 -24.21 5.50
CA ASP A 52 -8.10 -24.08 4.36
C ASP A 52 -8.04 -22.61 3.91
N LEU A 53 -6.84 -22.16 3.59
CA LEU A 53 -6.54 -20.80 3.18
C LEU A 53 -6.19 -20.80 1.69
N ASN A 54 -7.15 -20.34 0.87
CA ASN A 54 -7.16 -20.56 -0.57
C ASN A 54 -6.38 -19.51 -1.37
N SER A 55 -6.36 -18.25 -0.91
CA SER A 55 -5.66 -17.17 -1.62
C SER A 55 -5.10 -16.13 -0.66
N ILE A 56 -4.02 -15.47 -1.08
CA ILE A 56 -3.30 -14.45 -0.33
C ILE A 56 -2.95 -13.26 -1.22
N SER A 57 -3.20 -12.06 -0.76
CA SER A 57 -2.86 -10.84 -1.47
C SER A 57 -2.31 -9.78 -0.54
N PHE A 58 -1.30 -9.03 -1.01
CA PHE A 58 -0.65 -7.95 -0.27
C PHE A 58 -0.55 -6.69 -1.12
N ILE A 59 -0.79 -5.53 -0.51
CA ILE A 59 -0.60 -4.22 -1.16
C ILE A 59 0.75 -3.60 -0.80
N CYS A 60 1.32 -3.97 0.33
CA CYS A 60 2.65 -3.55 0.78
C CYS A 60 3.17 -4.54 1.83
N LEU A 61 4.41 -4.34 2.28
CA LEU A 61 5.09 -5.25 3.20
C LEU A 61 4.30 -5.60 4.47
N ASN A 62 3.63 -4.63 5.06
CA ASN A 62 2.94 -4.82 6.33
C ASN A 62 1.44 -5.04 6.22
N ARG A 63 0.85 -4.92 5.02
CA ARG A 63 -0.61 -5.03 4.86
C ARG A 63 -1.00 -6.01 3.77
N GLY A 64 -1.75 -7.00 4.18
CA GLY A 64 -2.31 -8.01 3.30
C GLY A 64 -3.49 -8.73 3.93
N SER A 65 -4.10 -9.59 3.14
CA SER A 65 -5.22 -10.43 3.56
C SER A 65 -5.12 -11.81 2.95
N ILE A 66 -5.71 -12.78 3.65
CA ILE A 66 -5.86 -14.17 3.22
C ILE A 66 -7.35 -14.50 3.26
N VAL A 67 -7.82 -15.26 2.31
CA VAL A 67 -9.18 -15.81 2.31
C VAL A 67 -9.16 -17.33 2.27
N GLY A 68 -10.24 -17.93 2.73
CA GLY A 68 -10.35 -19.37 2.81
C GLY A 68 -11.77 -19.89 3.00
N ASP A 69 -11.86 -21.13 3.40
CA ASP A 69 -13.11 -21.86 3.60
C ASP A 69 -13.96 -21.26 4.72
N GLU A 70 -15.27 -21.53 4.65
CA GLU A 70 -16.27 -21.05 5.62
C GLU A 70 -16.30 -19.51 5.77
N GLY A 71 -15.95 -18.77 4.72
CA GLY A 71 -15.95 -17.32 4.71
C GLY A 71 -14.81 -16.69 5.50
N VAL A 72 -13.73 -17.42 5.75
CA VAL A 72 -12.56 -16.86 6.46
C VAL A 72 -11.94 -15.71 5.66
N ILE A 73 -11.78 -14.56 6.32
CA ILE A 73 -10.92 -13.47 5.87
C ILE A 73 -9.99 -13.10 7.02
N LEU A 74 -8.70 -13.29 6.83
CA LEU A 74 -7.64 -12.84 7.73
C LEU A 74 -7.01 -11.57 7.19
N ARG A 75 -6.71 -10.61 8.06
CA ARG A 75 -6.04 -9.37 7.71
C ARG A 75 -4.85 -9.13 8.62
N THR A 76 -3.73 -8.72 8.05
CA THR A 76 -2.56 -8.25 8.79
C THR A 76 -2.28 -6.78 8.54
N GLY A 77 -1.71 -6.11 9.53
CA GLY A 77 -1.10 -4.78 9.46
C GLY A 77 0.35 -4.80 9.95
N THR A 78 0.91 -5.98 10.22
CA THR A 78 2.17 -6.20 10.93
C THR A 78 3.08 -7.17 10.18
N SER A 79 3.00 -7.23 8.84
CA SER A 79 3.81 -8.16 8.03
C SER A 79 3.58 -9.63 8.39
N GLY A 80 2.35 -9.97 8.80
CA GLY A 80 1.96 -11.32 9.19
C GLY A 80 2.33 -11.73 10.62
N ASP A 81 2.91 -10.85 11.45
CA ASP A 81 3.16 -11.15 12.86
C ASP A 81 1.84 -11.36 13.63
N ASP A 82 0.80 -10.61 13.26
CA ASP A 82 -0.56 -10.77 13.78
C ASP A 82 -1.57 -10.84 12.63
N TRP A 83 -2.56 -11.72 12.76
CA TRP A 83 -3.68 -11.84 11.86
C TRP A 83 -4.99 -11.58 12.60
N SER A 84 -5.85 -10.76 12.04
CA SER A 84 -7.19 -10.47 12.59
C SER A 84 -8.26 -11.03 11.67
N LEU A 85 -9.15 -11.87 12.25
CA LEU A 85 -10.31 -12.40 11.55
C LEU A 85 -11.31 -11.26 11.30
N GLN A 86 -11.78 -11.16 10.07
CA GLN A 86 -12.81 -10.22 9.63
C GLN A 86 -14.13 -10.95 9.44
N ASP A 87 -15.25 -10.23 9.57
CA ASP A 87 -16.58 -10.77 9.28
C ASP A 87 -17.01 -10.30 7.87
N PRO A 88 -17.01 -11.17 6.86
CA PRO A 88 -17.46 -10.84 5.50
C PRO A 88 -18.99 -10.82 5.35
N GLY A 89 -19.74 -11.31 6.34
CA GLY A 89 -21.18 -11.48 6.26
C GLY A 89 -21.65 -12.67 5.41
N VAL A 90 -20.75 -13.58 5.05
CA VAL A 90 -21.01 -14.83 4.32
C VAL A 90 -20.25 -15.99 4.96
N MET A 91 -20.70 -17.21 4.67
CA MET A 91 -20.06 -18.46 5.11
C MET A 91 -19.65 -19.34 3.93
N ASP A 92 -19.82 -18.85 2.71
CA ASP A 92 -19.37 -19.55 1.51
C ASP A 92 -17.84 -19.56 1.46
N ASN A 93 -17.26 -20.63 0.90
CA ASN A 93 -15.81 -20.69 0.68
C ASN A 93 -15.37 -19.53 -0.23
N LEU A 94 -14.34 -18.84 0.19
CA LEU A 94 -13.71 -17.78 -0.57
C LEU A 94 -12.45 -18.36 -1.24
N ASN A 95 -12.40 -18.27 -2.57
CA ASN A 95 -11.38 -18.93 -3.36
C ASN A 95 -10.24 -17.98 -3.74
N ASP A 96 -10.55 -16.68 -3.91
CA ASP A 96 -9.52 -15.71 -4.31
C ASP A 96 -9.73 -14.34 -3.68
N ILE A 97 -8.61 -13.61 -3.49
CA ILE A 97 -8.59 -12.24 -2.98
C ILE A 97 -7.57 -11.40 -3.74
N PHE A 98 -7.97 -10.20 -4.16
CA PHE A 98 -7.14 -9.30 -4.94
C PHE A 98 -7.17 -7.87 -4.38
N TYR A 99 -6.00 -7.31 -4.05
CA TYR A 99 -5.82 -5.90 -3.73
C TYR A 99 -5.60 -5.10 -5.01
N TYR A 100 -6.55 -4.23 -5.37
CA TYR A 100 -6.34 -3.25 -6.44
C TYR A 100 -5.51 -2.07 -5.95
N ASP A 101 -5.87 -1.52 -4.79
CA ASP A 101 -5.15 -0.45 -4.11
C ASP A 101 -5.28 -0.58 -2.57
N TYR A 102 -4.84 0.44 -1.83
CA TYR A 102 -4.94 0.44 -0.37
C TYR A 102 -6.36 0.34 0.17
N SER A 103 -7.38 0.72 -0.60
CA SER A 103 -8.78 0.78 -0.16
C SER A 103 -9.66 -0.29 -0.80
N ILE A 104 -9.42 -0.60 -2.08
CA ILE A 104 -10.27 -1.48 -2.88
C ILE A 104 -9.69 -2.89 -2.88
N ILE A 105 -10.48 -3.84 -2.35
CA ILE A 105 -10.14 -5.25 -2.33
C ILE A 105 -11.36 -6.02 -2.84
N LEU A 106 -11.12 -6.96 -3.72
CA LEU A 106 -12.09 -7.91 -4.25
C LEU A 106 -11.82 -9.28 -3.63
N ALA A 107 -12.86 -9.99 -3.20
CA ALA A 107 -12.77 -11.42 -2.94
C ALA A 107 -13.93 -12.14 -3.63
N VAL A 108 -13.68 -13.36 -4.09
CA VAL A 108 -14.63 -14.16 -4.84
C VAL A 108 -14.66 -15.60 -4.33
N GLY A 109 -15.79 -16.30 -4.52
CA GLY A 109 -15.92 -17.64 -3.99
C GLY A 109 -17.12 -18.43 -4.51
N GLU A 110 -17.52 -19.42 -3.74
CA GLU A 110 -18.64 -20.31 -4.04
C GLU A 110 -19.99 -19.58 -4.01
N SER A 111 -21.05 -20.27 -4.49
CA SER A 111 -22.43 -19.78 -4.51
C SER A 111 -22.62 -18.44 -5.24
N GLY A 112 -21.74 -18.07 -6.15
CA GLY A 112 -21.75 -16.79 -6.84
C GLY A 112 -21.32 -15.60 -5.98
N THR A 113 -20.62 -15.88 -4.88
CA THR A 113 -20.16 -14.87 -3.92
C THR A 113 -19.09 -13.97 -4.54
N ILE A 114 -19.36 -12.67 -4.50
CA ILE A 114 -18.40 -11.60 -4.75
C ILE A 114 -18.47 -10.62 -3.59
N LEU A 115 -17.36 -10.33 -2.98
CA LEU A 115 -17.20 -9.38 -1.89
C LEU A 115 -16.34 -8.22 -2.34
N LEU A 116 -16.77 -7.00 -2.06
CA LEU A 116 -16.01 -5.79 -2.33
C LEU A 116 -15.87 -4.95 -1.06
N THR A 117 -14.68 -4.46 -0.81
CA THR A 117 -14.47 -3.40 0.17
C THR A 117 -13.82 -2.20 -0.50
N ASN A 118 -14.13 -0.99 -0.02
CA ASN A 118 -13.51 0.27 -0.43
C ASN A 118 -12.86 1.00 0.76
N ASN A 119 -12.70 0.30 1.88
CA ASN A 119 -12.18 0.85 3.13
C ASN A 119 -11.19 -0.09 3.82
N THR A 120 -10.31 -0.72 3.02
CA THR A 120 -9.22 -1.57 3.53
C THR A 120 -9.68 -2.84 4.26
N GLY A 121 -10.84 -3.38 3.94
CA GLY A 121 -11.39 -4.58 4.58
C GLY A 121 -12.02 -4.34 5.95
N LEU A 122 -12.29 -3.07 6.34
CA LEU A 122 -13.02 -2.78 7.57
C LEU A 122 -14.49 -3.20 7.50
N ASN A 123 -15.09 -3.08 6.31
CA ASN A 123 -16.43 -3.57 6.00
C ASN A 123 -16.43 -4.16 4.60
N TRP A 124 -17.20 -5.23 4.42
CA TRP A 124 -17.37 -5.90 3.15
C TRP A 124 -18.79 -5.71 2.64
N THR A 125 -18.93 -5.48 1.35
CA THR A 125 -20.21 -5.44 0.65
C THR A 125 -20.37 -6.72 -0.13
N VAL A 126 -21.42 -7.49 0.15
CA VAL A 126 -21.77 -8.69 -0.61
C VAL A 126 -22.47 -8.27 -1.89
N ILE A 127 -21.88 -8.59 -3.02
CA ILE A 127 -22.47 -8.36 -4.35
C ILE A 127 -23.34 -9.57 -4.68
N GLN A 128 -24.63 -9.37 -4.70
CA GLN A 128 -25.61 -10.43 -4.99
C GLN A 128 -25.72 -10.63 -6.51
N THR A 129 -24.89 -11.48 -7.08
CA THR A 129 -24.91 -11.74 -8.53
C THR A 129 -26.19 -12.46 -8.98
N GLY A 130 -26.82 -13.22 -8.06
CA GLY A 130 -27.96 -14.06 -8.38
C GLY A 130 -27.62 -15.27 -9.26
N MET A 131 -26.32 -15.52 -9.47
CA MET A 131 -25.83 -16.61 -10.30
C MET A 131 -25.54 -17.84 -9.45
N ILE A 132 -25.88 -19.01 -9.96
CA ILE A 132 -25.45 -20.29 -9.40
C ILE A 132 -24.12 -20.63 -10.08
N ALA A 133 -23.03 -20.15 -9.50
CA ALA A 133 -21.68 -20.30 -10.01
C ALA A 133 -20.69 -20.42 -8.86
N THR A 134 -19.54 -21.03 -9.11
CA THR A 134 -18.35 -20.94 -8.25
C THR A 134 -17.33 -20.09 -8.97
N TYR A 135 -16.92 -18.97 -8.36
CA TYR A 135 -15.80 -18.18 -8.84
C TYR A 135 -14.52 -18.71 -8.20
N HIS A 136 -13.52 -19.01 -9.05
CA HIS A 136 -12.23 -19.52 -8.60
C HIS A 136 -11.19 -18.41 -8.48
N SER A 137 -11.22 -17.41 -9.36
CA SER A 137 -10.30 -16.27 -9.34
C SER A 137 -10.99 -14.98 -9.75
N GLY A 138 -10.47 -13.84 -9.27
CA GLY A 138 -11.01 -12.52 -9.57
C GLY A 138 -9.96 -11.41 -9.51
N GLN A 139 -10.09 -10.43 -10.40
CA GLN A 139 -9.16 -9.32 -10.50
C GLN A 139 -9.90 -7.99 -10.70
N MET A 140 -9.44 -6.94 -10.02
CA MET A 140 -9.77 -5.57 -10.38
C MET A 140 -8.71 -5.04 -11.35
N ILE A 141 -9.13 -4.59 -12.52
CA ILE A 141 -8.23 -4.06 -13.57
C ILE A 141 -8.09 -2.54 -13.40
N THR A 142 -9.17 -1.89 -12.99
CA THR A 142 -9.22 -0.49 -12.58
C THR A 142 -10.13 -0.37 -11.34
N ASP A 143 -10.27 0.81 -10.79
CA ASP A 143 -11.25 1.08 -9.71
C ASP A 143 -12.70 0.77 -10.09
N LYS A 144 -12.99 0.60 -11.39
CA LYS A 144 -14.33 0.33 -11.94
C LYS A 144 -14.44 -0.96 -12.72
N ILE A 145 -13.38 -1.40 -13.36
CA ILE A 145 -13.39 -2.62 -14.16
C ILE A 145 -12.86 -3.76 -13.32
N GLY A 146 -13.70 -4.75 -13.09
CA GLY A 146 -13.38 -5.97 -12.36
C GLY A 146 -13.90 -7.20 -13.09
N VAL A 147 -13.26 -8.33 -12.85
CA VAL A 147 -13.60 -9.62 -13.45
C VAL A 147 -13.61 -10.73 -12.40
N ALA A 148 -14.41 -11.76 -12.64
CA ALA A 148 -14.42 -12.99 -11.87
C ALA A 148 -14.64 -14.17 -12.82
N VAL A 149 -13.90 -15.26 -12.63
CA VAL A 149 -13.92 -16.45 -13.49
C VAL A 149 -14.13 -17.72 -12.67
N GLY A 150 -14.68 -18.73 -13.29
CA GLY A 150 -14.93 -20.01 -12.62
C GLY A 150 -15.82 -20.93 -13.44
N VAL A 151 -16.85 -21.50 -12.80
CA VAL A 151 -17.76 -22.48 -13.38
C VAL A 151 -19.21 -22.17 -13.03
N ASN A 152 -20.11 -22.37 -13.99
CA ASN A 152 -21.56 -22.29 -13.75
C ASN A 152 -22.15 -23.64 -13.32
N ALA A 153 -23.44 -23.67 -12.98
CA ALA A 153 -24.15 -24.85 -12.50
C ALA A 153 -24.21 -26.04 -13.48
N ILE A 154 -23.87 -25.83 -14.74
CA ILE A 154 -23.85 -26.86 -15.80
C ILE A 154 -22.43 -27.15 -16.29
N PHE A 155 -21.44 -26.92 -15.43
CA PHE A 155 -20.01 -27.24 -15.67
C PHE A 155 -19.39 -26.56 -16.91
N GLN A 156 -19.81 -25.33 -17.20
CA GLN A 156 -19.20 -24.55 -18.27
C GLN A 156 -18.30 -23.45 -17.69
N PRO A 157 -17.18 -23.16 -18.36
CA PRO A 157 -16.37 -21.97 -18.12
C PRO A 157 -17.26 -20.73 -18.00
N PHE A 158 -17.09 -19.98 -16.93
CA PHE A 158 -17.95 -18.87 -16.56
C PHE A 158 -17.14 -17.61 -16.29
N PHE A 159 -17.59 -16.50 -16.86
CA PHE A 159 -16.94 -15.22 -16.76
C PHE A 159 -17.95 -14.15 -16.40
N THR A 160 -17.63 -13.30 -15.45
CA THR A 160 -18.45 -12.15 -15.03
C THR A 160 -17.57 -10.91 -15.01
N LYS A 161 -18.07 -9.81 -15.53
CA LYS A 161 -17.36 -8.53 -15.61
C LYS A 161 -18.25 -7.38 -15.18
N THR A 162 -17.65 -6.43 -14.47
CA THR A 162 -18.20 -5.11 -14.21
C THR A 162 -17.38 -4.03 -14.91
N THR A 163 -18.04 -2.88 -15.21
CA THR A 163 -17.39 -1.66 -15.72
C THR A 163 -17.72 -0.43 -14.88
N ASP A 164 -18.41 -0.61 -13.75
CA ASP A 164 -18.88 0.46 -12.88
C ASP A 164 -18.61 0.20 -11.38
N GLY A 165 -17.63 -0.66 -11.07
CA GLY A 165 -17.24 -0.98 -9.70
C GLY A 165 -18.21 -1.90 -8.99
N TRP A 166 -18.75 -2.89 -9.70
CA TRP A 166 -19.69 -3.90 -9.21
C TRP A 166 -21.08 -3.36 -8.81
N ASN A 167 -21.48 -2.19 -9.35
CA ASN A 167 -22.87 -1.73 -9.28
C ASN A 167 -23.74 -2.50 -10.27
N THR A 168 -23.18 -2.80 -11.45
CA THR A 168 -23.79 -3.69 -12.46
C THR A 168 -22.73 -4.63 -13.02
N TRP A 169 -23.15 -5.76 -13.59
CA TRP A 169 -22.27 -6.76 -14.19
C TRP A 169 -22.95 -7.47 -15.35
N GLU A 170 -22.11 -8.02 -16.21
CA GLU A 170 -22.48 -8.92 -17.28
C GLU A 170 -21.80 -10.26 -17.09
N SER A 171 -22.51 -11.35 -17.37
CA SER A 171 -21.97 -12.71 -17.22
C SER A 171 -22.19 -13.50 -18.49
N MET A 172 -21.21 -14.35 -18.82
CA MET A 172 -21.28 -15.25 -19.95
C MET A 172 -20.67 -16.61 -19.62
N SER A 173 -21.11 -17.64 -20.30
CA SER A 173 -20.47 -18.95 -20.36
C SER A 173 -20.05 -19.26 -21.80
N PHE A 174 -19.02 -20.06 -21.94
CA PHE A 174 -18.52 -20.49 -23.25
C PHE A 174 -17.99 -21.92 -23.15
N TYR A 175 -17.60 -22.48 -24.26
CA TYR A 175 -16.91 -23.77 -24.33
C TYR A 175 -15.45 -23.54 -24.70
N ILE A 176 -14.58 -24.43 -24.21
CA ILE A 176 -13.20 -24.44 -24.61
C ILE A 176 -13.12 -25.11 -25.98
N ASP A 177 -12.73 -24.35 -27.01
CA ASP A 177 -12.60 -24.87 -28.40
C ASP A 177 -11.18 -25.40 -28.60
N HIS A 178 -11.07 -26.65 -29.04
CA HIS A 178 -9.79 -27.21 -29.53
C HIS A 178 -10.02 -28.02 -30.80
N GLY A 179 -9.51 -27.49 -31.92
CA GLY A 179 -9.61 -28.17 -33.25
C GLY A 179 -11.03 -28.27 -33.80
N GLY A 180 -11.96 -27.41 -33.33
CA GLY A 180 -13.37 -27.39 -33.69
C GLY A 180 -14.25 -28.33 -32.85
N GLU A 181 -13.69 -28.94 -31.83
CA GLU A 181 -14.43 -29.65 -30.78
C GLU A 181 -14.56 -28.74 -29.55
N PHE A 182 -15.72 -28.82 -28.84
CA PHE A 182 -16.08 -27.95 -27.74
C PHE A 182 -16.13 -28.76 -26.45
N TYR A 183 -15.41 -28.26 -25.43
CA TYR A 183 -15.24 -28.96 -24.16
C TYR A 183 -15.85 -28.20 -23.02
N GLU A 184 -16.42 -28.94 -22.07
CA GLU A 184 -16.84 -28.46 -20.74
C GLU A 184 -15.65 -28.44 -19.79
N GLY A 185 -15.76 -27.66 -18.71
CA GLY A 185 -14.75 -27.52 -17.69
C GLY A 185 -14.96 -26.24 -16.87
N TRP A 186 -13.90 -25.73 -16.31
CA TRP A 186 -13.95 -24.49 -15.52
C TRP A 186 -12.69 -23.65 -15.73
N LEU A 187 -12.81 -22.35 -15.51
CA LEU A 187 -11.65 -21.45 -15.43
C LEU A 187 -11.09 -21.50 -13.99
N SER A 188 -9.79 -21.73 -13.88
CA SER A 188 -9.11 -21.91 -12.59
C SER A 188 -8.54 -20.60 -12.07
N ASP A 189 -7.91 -19.81 -12.97
CA ASP A 189 -7.26 -18.55 -12.64
C ASP A 189 -7.35 -17.57 -13.79
N VAL A 190 -7.24 -16.26 -13.49
CA VAL A 190 -7.34 -15.18 -14.49
C VAL A 190 -6.32 -14.08 -14.26
N PHE A 191 -5.72 -13.63 -15.34
CA PHE A 191 -4.81 -12.50 -15.34
C PHE A 191 -5.10 -11.55 -16.52
N PHE A 192 -5.42 -10.29 -16.21
CA PHE A 192 -5.59 -9.23 -17.20
C PHE A 192 -4.37 -8.31 -17.20
N ILE A 193 -3.70 -8.24 -18.34
CA ILE A 193 -2.58 -7.31 -18.55
C ILE A 193 -3.10 -5.87 -18.62
N ASN A 194 -4.30 -5.68 -19.19
CA ASN A 194 -5.00 -4.40 -19.28
C ASN A 194 -6.50 -4.64 -19.51
N ALA A 195 -7.30 -3.58 -19.65
CA ALA A 195 -8.75 -3.68 -19.79
C ALA A 195 -9.24 -4.46 -21.04
N SER A 196 -8.37 -4.74 -22.00
CA SER A 196 -8.71 -5.45 -23.25
C SER A 196 -8.11 -6.84 -23.34
N ILE A 197 -6.88 -7.01 -22.82
CA ILE A 197 -6.11 -8.26 -22.99
C ILE A 197 -6.08 -8.99 -21.65
N GLY A 198 -6.61 -10.20 -21.64
CA GLY A 198 -6.62 -11.09 -20.50
C GLY A 198 -6.42 -12.54 -20.88
N PHE A 199 -5.98 -13.32 -19.93
CA PHE A 199 -5.75 -14.76 -20.04
C PHE A 199 -6.39 -15.49 -18.87
N ALA A 200 -6.81 -16.72 -19.09
CA ALA A 200 -7.24 -17.59 -18.01
C ALA A 200 -6.75 -19.02 -18.25
N THR A 201 -6.38 -19.69 -17.16
CA THR A 201 -6.19 -21.13 -17.17
C THR A 201 -7.52 -21.83 -17.01
N ALA A 202 -7.63 -22.99 -17.58
CA ALA A 202 -8.82 -23.82 -17.52
C ALA A 202 -8.46 -25.28 -17.25
N VAL A 203 -9.34 -25.94 -16.53
CA VAL A 203 -9.39 -27.40 -16.44
C VAL A 203 -10.47 -27.90 -17.39
N VAL A 204 -10.14 -28.90 -18.17
CA VAL A 204 -11.03 -29.58 -19.12
C VAL A 204 -11.39 -30.95 -18.56
N ASP A 205 -12.67 -31.30 -18.53
CA ASP A 205 -13.14 -32.53 -17.89
C ASP A 205 -12.93 -33.75 -18.79
N ILE A 206 -13.36 -33.71 -20.07
CA ILE A 206 -13.27 -34.86 -20.99
C ILE A 206 -12.84 -34.40 -22.39
N PRO A 207 -11.64 -34.81 -22.89
CA PRO A 207 -10.61 -35.54 -22.16
C PRO A 207 -10.00 -34.69 -21.06
N ALA A 208 -9.62 -35.32 -19.94
CA ALA A 208 -8.98 -34.62 -18.85
C ALA A 208 -7.71 -33.91 -19.34
N GLY A 209 -7.59 -32.63 -18.98
CA GLY A 209 -6.47 -31.78 -19.40
C GLY A 209 -6.67 -30.35 -19.00
N GLY A 210 -5.96 -29.44 -19.63
CA GLY A 210 -6.03 -28.02 -19.37
C GLY A 210 -5.98 -27.18 -20.65
N ALA A 211 -6.35 -25.94 -20.54
CA ALA A 211 -6.22 -24.97 -21.61
C ALA A 211 -5.80 -23.61 -21.09
N ILE A 212 -5.21 -22.81 -21.95
CA ILE A 212 -5.09 -21.37 -21.76
C ILE A 212 -6.02 -20.71 -22.77
N VAL A 213 -6.93 -19.90 -22.28
CA VAL A 213 -7.83 -19.08 -23.10
C VAL A 213 -7.43 -17.61 -22.99
N ARG A 214 -7.59 -16.88 -24.09
CA ARG A 214 -7.22 -15.47 -24.23
C ARG A 214 -8.41 -14.64 -24.67
N THR A 215 -8.52 -13.43 -24.17
CA THR A 215 -9.39 -12.38 -24.70
C THR A 215 -8.57 -11.19 -25.17
N MET A 216 -9.01 -10.54 -26.27
CA MET A 216 -8.44 -9.30 -26.81
C MET A 216 -9.44 -8.14 -26.76
N ASP A 217 -10.64 -8.38 -26.28
CA ASP A 217 -11.77 -7.43 -26.26
C ASP A 217 -12.37 -7.26 -24.84
N GLY A 218 -11.53 -7.56 -23.82
CA GLY A 218 -11.89 -7.39 -22.43
C GLY A 218 -12.91 -8.41 -21.93
N GLY A 219 -12.89 -9.63 -22.46
CA GLY A 219 -13.71 -10.74 -22.04
C GLY A 219 -15.04 -10.87 -22.80
N SER A 220 -15.25 -10.09 -23.87
CA SER A 220 -16.45 -10.25 -24.70
C SER A 220 -16.37 -11.50 -25.57
N THR A 221 -15.16 -11.89 -25.97
CA THR A 221 -14.87 -13.18 -26.63
C THR A 221 -13.60 -13.79 -26.06
N TRP A 222 -13.56 -15.14 -26.08
CA TRP A 222 -12.41 -15.92 -25.60
C TRP A 222 -12.01 -16.95 -26.68
N GLU A 223 -10.73 -17.09 -26.91
CA GLU A 223 -10.14 -18.08 -27.79
C GLU A 223 -9.16 -18.98 -27.05
N THR A 224 -9.09 -20.26 -27.40
CA THR A 224 -8.09 -21.17 -26.83
C THR A 224 -6.77 -20.97 -27.54
N VAL A 225 -5.73 -20.55 -26.83
CA VAL A 225 -4.38 -20.32 -27.36
C VAL A 225 -3.42 -21.47 -27.06
N TYR A 226 -3.73 -22.30 -26.09
CA TYR A 226 -2.95 -23.50 -25.76
C TYR A 226 -3.86 -24.58 -25.17
N PHE A 227 -3.57 -25.85 -25.52
CA PHE A 227 -4.25 -27.00 -24.93
C PHE A 227 -3.20 -27.97 -24.36
N SER A 228 -3.38 -28.39 -23.12
CA SER A 228 -2.48 -29.25 -22.35
C SER A 228 -3.12 -30.59 -22.05
N SER A 229 -2.31 -31.67 -21.99
CA SER A 229 -2.73 -32.94 -21.38
C SER A 229 -2.87 -32.87 -19.85
N ASP A 230 -2.29 -31.87 -19.24
CA ASP A 230 -2.30 -31.66 -17.78
C ASP A 230 -3.20 -30.47 -17.44
N GLU A 231 -3.94 -30.57 -16.34
CA GLU A 231 -4.76 -29.49 -15.84
C GLU A 231 -3.91 -28.27 -15.52
N LEU A 232 -4.38 -27.07 -15.87
CA LEU A 232 -3.73 -25.79 -15.60
C LEU A 232 -4.50 -25.03 -14.52
N LEU A 233 -3.81 -24.59 -13.46
CA LEU A 233 -4.42 -24.09 -12.25
C LEU A 233 -4.11 -22.63 -11.95
N GLY A 234 -2.87 -22.18 -12.18
CA GLY A 234 -2.45 -20.80 -11.94
C GLY A 234 -1.85 -20.15 -13.17
N ILE A 235 -2.00 -18.82 -13.31
CA ILE A 235 -1.43 -18.03 -14.39
C ILE A 235 -0.99 -16.66 -13.91
N GLU A 236 0.19 -16.21 -14.35
CA GLU A 236 0.71 -14.89 -14.06
C GLU A 236 1.53 -14.33 -15.23
N PHE A 237 1.51 -13.00 -15.38
CA PHE A 237 2.37 -12.28 -16.31
C PHE A 237 3.28 -11.30 -15.55
N THR A 238 4.58 -11.40 -15.80
CA THR A 238 5.59 -10.51 -15.21
C THR A 238 5.72 -9.17 -15.94
N GLY A 239 5.09 -9.06 -17.10
CA GLY A 239 5.09 -7.88 -17.97
C GLY A 239 4.14 -8.10 -19.15
N SER A 240 4.20 -7.24 -20.15
CA SER A 240 3.30 -7.32 -21.30
C SER A 240 3.59 -8.50 -22.23
N GLY A 241 4.78 -9.11 -22.14
CA GLY A 241 5.22 -10.16 -23.08
C GLY A 241 5.50 -11.52 -22.46
N THR A 242 5.89 -11.55 -21.20
CA THR A 242 6.28 -12.80 -20.52
C THR A 242 5.21 -13.21 -19.50
N GLY A 243 4.76 -14.46 -19.59
CA GLY A 243 3.80 -15.05 -18.67
C GLY A 243 4.09 -16.52 -18.39
N TYR A 244 3.52 -17.02 -17.31
CA TYR A 244 3.70 -18.39 -16.83
C TYR A 244 2.35 -19.00 -16.45
N ALA A 245 2.20 -20.30 -16.68
CA ALA A 245 1.07 -21.09 -16.19
C ALA A 245 1.57 -22.36 -15.53
N VAL A 246 0.90 -22.78 -14.46
CA VAL A 246 1.27 -23.96 -13.66
C VAL A 246 0.08 -24.90 -13.46
N GLY A 247 0.34 -26.16 -13.14
CA GLY A 247 -0.74 -27.12 -12.92
C GLY A 247 -0.28 -28.51 -12.49
N ASN A 248 -1.07 -29.51 -12.86
CA ASN A 248 -0.85 -30.90 -12.47
C ASN A 248 0.48 -31.46 -13.00
N HIS A 249 1.01 -32.48 -12.33
CA HIS A 249 2.26 -33.18 -12.65
C HIS A 249 3.48 -32.28 -12.73
N GLY A 250 3.45 -31.12 -12.04
CA GLY A 250 4.54 -30.15 -12.02
C GLY A 250 4.70 -29.38 -13.33
N VAL A 251 3.67 -29.31 -14.16
CA VAL A 251 3.73 -28.56 -15.40
C VAL A 251 3.98 -27.09 -15.13
N ILE A 252 4.91 -26.52 -15.85
CA ILE A 252 5.14 -25.07 -15.98
C ILE A 252 5.20 -24.75 -17.47
N LEU A 253 4.41 -23.81 -17.91
CA LEU A 253 4.42 -23.28 -19.27
C LEU A 253 4.91 -21.82 -19.20
N GLN A 254 5.66 -21.39 -20.22
CA GLN A 254 6.11 -20.00 -20.38
C GLN A 254 5.69 -19.47 -21.74
N THR A 255 5.27 -18.23 -21.79
CA THR A 255 5.22 -17.41 -23.01
C THR A 255 6.21 -16.25 -22.89
N VAL A 256 6.77 -15.83 -24.03
CA VAL A 256 7.61 -14.62 -24.15
C VAL A 256 7.12 -13.70 -25.28
N ASP A 257 6.00 -14.04 -25.88
CA ASP A 257 5.39 -13.34 -27.03
C ASP A 257 3.95 -12.89 -26.77
N SER A 258 3.65 -12.51 -25.53
CA SER A 258 2.32 -12.03 -25.11
C SER A 258 1.23 -13.09 -25.26
N GLY A 259 1.57 -14.37 -25.02
CA GLY A 259 0.62 -15.49 -25.04
C GLY A 259 0.27 -16.03 -26.42
N GLU A 260 1.01 -15.66 -27.46
CA GLU A 260 0.84 -16.24 -28.80
C GLU A 260 1.31 -17.68 -28.83
N THR A 261 2.44 -17.97 -28.16
CA THR A 261 2.95 -19.34 -28.00
C THR A 261 3.31 -19.65 -26.57
N TRP A 262 3.14 -20.91 -26.18
CA TRP A 262 3.46 -21.40 -24.83
C TRP A 262 4.40 -22.60 -24.96
N ILE A 263 5.48 -22.59 -24.18
CA ILE A 263 6.49 -23.65 -24.17
C ILE A 263 6.61 -24.27 -22.77
N PRO A 264 6.72 -25.61 -22.65
CA PRO A 264 6.91 -26.24 -21.35
C PRO A 264 8.34 -26.01 -20.84
N LEU A 265 8.42 -25.81 -19.50
CA LEU A 265 9.67 -25.73 -18.76
C LEU A 265 9.78 -26.89 -17.77
N GLU A 266 11.01 -27.32 -17.47
CA GLU A 266 11.28 -28.39 -16.51
C GLU A 266 11.22 -27.83 -15.08
N SER A 267 10.20 -28.19 -14.32
CA SER A 267 10.03 -27.77 -12.92
C SER A 267 10.89 -28.56 -11.94
N GLY A 268 11.27 -29.77 -12.27
CA GLY A 268 11.99 -30.71 -11.39
C GLY A 268 11.10 -31.39 -10.33
N VAL A 269 9.78 -31.18 -10.36
CA VAL A 269 8.79 -31.81 -9.46
C VAL A 269 7.70 -32.52 -10.28
N SER A 270 6.99 -33.46 -9.65
CA SER A 270 5.90 -34.22 -10.30
C SER A 270 4.57 -34.04 -9.59
N GLY A 271 4.53 -33.24 -8.52
CA GLY A 271 3.31 -32.91 -7.79
C GLY A 271 2.51 -31.82 -8.48
N VAL A 272 1.34 -31.52 -7.94
CA VAL A 272 0.50 -30.40 -8.40
C VAL A 272 1.16 -29.10 -8.03
N LEU A 273 1.21 -28.13 -8.94
CA LEU A 273 1.51 -26.73 -8.66
C LEU A 273 0.20 -25.94 -8.73
N TYR A 274 -0.22 -25.37 -7.61
CA TYR A 274 -1.49 -24.64 -7.53
C TYR A 274 -1.36 -23.17 -7.92
N ALA A 275 -0.25 -22.54 -7.53
CA ALA A 275 -0.03 -21.11 -7.76
C ALA A 275 1.42 -20.79 -8.08
N ILE A 276 1.59 -19.67 -8.77
CA ILE A 276 2.89 -19.10 -9.13
C ILE A 276 2.86 -17.59 -8.94
N ASP A 277 3.96 -17.00 -8.45
CA ASP A 277 4.12 -15.56 -8.29
C ASP A 277 5.54 -15.14 -8.61
N PHE A 278 5.68 -14.04 -9.35
CA PHE A 278 6.96 -13.47 -9.75
C PHE A 278 7.19 -12.13 -9.06
N SER A 279 8.22 -12.07 -8.24
CA SER A 279 8.66 -10.83 -7.58
C SER A 279 9.42 -9.89 -8.53
N SER A 280 9.93 -10.37 -9.63
CA SER A 280 10.54 -9.64 -10.75
C SER A 280 10.54 -10.54 -12.00
N GLU A 281 10.90 -10.00 -13.16
CA GLU A 281 10.93 -10.78 -14.42
C GLU A 281 11.76 -12.07 -14.30
N ALA A 282 12.84 -12.06 -13.51
CA ALA A 282 13.74 -13.21 -13.38
C ALA A 282 13.39 -14.14 -12.21
N LYS A 283 12.66 -13.67 -11.19
CA LYS A 283 12.53 -14.36 -9.90
C LYS A 283 11.09 -14.76 -9.62
N GLY A 284 10.81 -16.03 -9.73
CA GLY A 284 9.49 -16.60 -9.50
C GLY A 284 9.51 -17.72 -8.45
N THR A 285 8.35 -17.93 -7.82
CA THR A 285 8.11 -19.03 -6.88
C THR A 285 6.79 -19.70 -7.23
N ALA A 286 6.79 -21.02 -7.30
CA ALA A 286 5.57 -21.81 -7.43
C ALA A 286 5.41 -22.72 -6.21
N VAL A 287 4.14 -22.92 -5.81
CA VAL A 287 3.78 -23.72 -4.63
C VAL A 287 2.74 -24.77 -5.00
N GLY A 288 2.70 -25.85 -4.21
CA GLY A 288 1.87 -26.99 -4.59
C GLY A 288 1.59 -27.97 -3.48
N ASP A 289 1.18 -29.18 -3.89
CA ASP A 289 0.81 -30.26 -2.99
C ASP A 289 1.99 -30.72 -2.11
N ASN A 290 1.66 -31.34 -0.99
CA ASN A 290 2.64 -31.91 -0.05
C ASN A 290 3.75 -30.92 0.38
N GLY A 291 3.45 -29.63 0.45
CA GLY A 291 4.37 -28.60 0.86
C GLY A 291 5.43 -28.24 -0.19
N ILE A 292 5.17 -28.53 -1.45
CA ILE A 292 6.09 -28.15 -2.54
C ILE A 292 6.23 -26.63 -2.61
N ILE A 293 7.48 -26.16 -2.58
CA ILE A 293 7.88 -24.81 -2.95
C ILE A 293 9.09 -24.95 -3.89
N ILE A 294 8.99 -24.38 -5.07
CA ILE A 294 10.11 -24.29 -6.02
C ILE A 294 10.33 -22.82 -6.42
N ARG A 295 11.58 -22.46 -6.64
CA ARG A 295 11.97 -21.08 -6.97
C ARG A 295 12.90 -21.03 -8.15
N THR A 296 12.72 -20.03 -9.00
CA THR A 296 13.63 -19.64 -10.07
C THR A 296 14.27 -18.28 -9.79
N GLU A 297 15.50 -18.09 -10.27
CA GLU A 297 16.22 -16.82 -10.27
C GLU A 297 16.64 -16.39 -11.69
N ASN A 298 16.15 -17.11 -12.72
CA ASN A 298 16.58 -16.96 -14.11
C ASN A 298 15.43 -17.17 -15.11
N GLU A 299 14.30 -16.52 -14.89
CA GLU A 299 13.15 -16.52 -15.81
C GLU A 299 12.58 -17.93 -16.05
N GLY A 300 12.62 -18.81 -15.03
CA GLY A 300 12.10 -20.17 -15.14
C GLY A 300 13.00 -21.16 -15.86
N GLN A 301 14.22 -20.78 -16.30
CA GLN A 301 15.15 -21.71 -16.96
C GLN A 301 15.59 -22.85 -16.04
N THR A 302 15.69 -22.58 -14.74
CA THR A 302 15.91 -23.61 -13.73
C THR A 302 15.06 -23.31 -12.49
N TRP A 303 14.55 -24.38 -11.86
CA TRP A 303 13.78 -24.31 -10.63
C TRP A 303 14.50 -25.12 -9.55
N VAL A 304 14.54 -24.58 -8.33
CA VAL A 304 15.19 -25.18 -7.17
C VAL A 304 14.14 -25.36 -6.07
N SER A 305 14.04 -26.58 -5.54
CA SER A 305 13.15 -26.88 -4.42
C SER A 305 13.63 -26.22 -3.14
N GLN A 306 12.68 -25.68 -2.37
CA GLN A 306 12.89 -25.10 -1.05
C GLN A 306 12.15 -25.91 0.01
N ALA A 307 12.70 -25.99 1.21
CA ALA A 307 12.06 -26.66 2.33
C ALA A 307 10.97 -25.78 2.93
N SER A 308 9.70 -26.19 2.81
CA SER A 308 8.56 -25.50 3.42
C SER A 308 8.40 -25.76 4.92
N GLY A 309 8.93 -26.89 5.41
CA GLY A 309 8.76 -27.35 6.79
C GLY A 309 7.38 -27.97 7.06
N THR A 310 6.54 -28.16 6.04
CA THR A 310 5.21 -28.77 6.14
C THR A 310 4.99 -29.82 5.05
N THR A 311 4.00 -30.67 5.26
CA THR A 311 3.47 -31.61 4.26
C THR A 311 2.05 -31.26 3.85
N PHE A 312 1.51 -30.14 4.33
CA PHE A 312 0.22 -29.62 3.92
C PHE A 312 0.31 -29.03 2.51
N ASP A 313 -0.79 -29.09 1.79
CA ASP A 313 -0.90 -28.48 0.47
C ASP A 313 -0.83 -26.95 0.59
N LEU A 314 -0.11 -26.32 -0.33
CA LEU A 314 0.13 -24.88 -0.38
C LEU A 314 -0.60 -24.32 -1.59
N PHE A 315 -1.68 -23.57 -1.36
CA PHE A 315 -2.61 -23.17 -2.41
C PHE A 315 -2.28 -21.81 -3.04
N ALA A 316 -1.60 -20.94 -2.28
CA ALA A 316 -1.32 -19.58 -2.74
C ALA A 316 0.07 -19.11 -2.31
N VAL A 317 0.69 -18.29 -3.16
CA VAL A 317 1.98 -17.64 -2.90
C VAL A 317 1.92 -16.18 -3.33
N ARG A 318 2.52 -15.29 -2.54
CA ARG A 318 2.65 -13.88 -2.88
C ARG A 318 3.96 -13.31 -2.37
N PHE A 319 4.76 -12.75 -3.26
CA PHE A 319 5.96 -11.99 -2.96
C PHE A 319 5.69 -10.49 -3.05
N ILE A 320 6.08 -9.75 -2.04
CA ILE A 320 5.97 -8.30 -1.97
C ILE A 320 7.27 -7.64 -2.44
N THR A 321 8.37 -8.32 -2.23
CA THR A 321 9.70 -7.97 -2.77
C THR A 321 10.38 -9.25 -3.24
N GLU A 322 11.53 -9.14 -3.88
CA GLU A 322 12.29 -10.32 -4.33
C GLU A 322 12.64 -11.31 -3.20
N LYS A 323 12.59 -10.88 -1.93
CA LYS A 323 12.97 -11.68 -0.77
C LYS A 323 11.87 -11.90 0.25
N PHE A 324 10.85 -11.02 0.28
CA PHE A 324 9.80 -11.07 1.27
C PHE A 324 8.51 -11.58 0.65
N GLY A 325 8.05 -12.73 1.11
CA GLY A 325 6.88 -13.38 0.56
C GLY A 325 6.14 -14.24 1.58
N PHE A 326 4.93 -14.62 1.21
CA PHE A 326 4.04 -15.46 1.98
C PHE A 326 3.49 -16.60 1.14
N VAL A 327 3.14 -17.68 1.84
CA VAL A 327 2.43 -18.83 1.30
C VAL A 327 1.26 -19.14 2.22
N ALA A 328 0.12 -19.49 1.66
CA ALA A 328 -1.06 -19.95 2.40
C ALA A 328 -1.52 -21.32 1.87
N GLY A 329 -2.19 -22.12 2.72
CA GLY A 329 -2.60 -23.47 2.33
C GLY A 329 -3.48 -24.18 3.34
N GLU A 330 -3.47 -25.50 3.26
CA GLU A 330 -4.30 -26.43 4.00
C GLU A 330 -4.20 -26.25 5.52
N SER A 331 -5.33 -26.46 6.22
CA SER A 331 -5.42 -26.47 7.68
C SER A 331 -4.90 -25.19 8.36
N GLY A 332 -5.16 -24.03 7.77
CA GLY A 332 -4.75 -22.73 8.30
C GLY A 332 -3.24 -22.44 8.17
N THR A 333 -2.56 -23.17 7.30
CA THR A 333 -1.11 -23.00 7.09
C THR A 333 -0.82 -21.61 6.50
N VAL A 334 0.08 -20.89 7.17
CA VAL A 334 0.69 -19.66 6.65
C VAL A 334 2.18 -19.74 6.87
N LEU A 335 2.96 -19.56 5.81
CA LEU A 335 4.40 -19.47 5.86
C LEU A 335 4.85 -18.10 5.39
N ARG A 336 5.94 -17.59 5.95
CA ARG A 336 6.57 -16.35 5.53
C ARG A 336 8.05 -16.57 5.25
N THR A 337 8.57 -15.90 4.24
CA THR A 337 10.02 -15.75 4.05
C THR A 337 10.42 -14.28 4.07
N LYS A 338 11.60 -14.00 4.62
CA LYS A 338 12.25 -12.69 4.61
C LYS A 338 13.52 -12.67 3.77
N THR A 339 13.90 -13.82 3.23
CA THR A 339 15.18 -14.02 2.55
C THR A 339 15.02 -14.75 1.22
N ALA A 340 13.81 -15.12 0.84
CA ALA A 340 13.54 -15.98 -0.34
C ALA A 340 14.39 -17.27 -0.38
N GLY A 341 14.70 -17.83 0.78
CA GLY A 341 15.52 -19.05 0.90
C GLY A 341 17.03 -18.82 0.99
N TYR A 342 17.48 -17.59 1.10
CA TYR A 342 18.91 -17.33 1.34
C TYR A 342 19.21 -17.19 2.82
N SER A 343 20.25 -17.92 3.30
CA SER A 343 20.85 -17.67 4.60
C SER A 343 21.56 -16.31 4.55
N GLY A 344 20.98 -15.28 5.17
CA GLY A 344 21.51 -13.92 5.15
C GLY A 344 20.85 -13.04 6.19
N GLU A 345 21.29 -11.83 6.22
CA GLU A 345 20.90 -10.74 7.09
C GLU A 345 19.38 -10.59 7.29
N PHE A 346 18.97 -10.41 8.58
CA PHE A 346 17.56 -10.33 8.99
C PHE A 346 17.20 -8.98 9.60
N PHE A 347 18.17 -8.09 9.78
CA PHE A 347 17.92 -6.83 10.46
C PHE A 347 17.75 -5.70 9.45
N PRO A 348 16.57 -5.03 9.47
CA PRO A 348 16.37 -3.88 8.61
C PRO A 348 17.28 -2.72 9.02
N PRO A 349 17.51 -1.75 8.12
CA PRO A 349 18.23 -0.52 8.44
C PRO A 349 17.56 0.26 9.57
N VAL A 350 18.31 1.15 10.17
CA VAL A 350 17.78 2.11 11.15
C VAL A 350 17.92 3.52 10.58
N THR A 351 16.80 4.18 10.32
CA THR A 351 16.76 5.57 9.82
C THR A 351 16.53 6.55 10.96
N ASN A 352 17.36 7.57 11.00
CA ASN A 352 17.18 8.73 11.86
C ASN A 352 16.77 9.94 11.03
N CYS A 353 15.82 10.71 11.58
CA CYS A 353 15.38 11.99 11.03
C CYS A 353 15.95 13.12 11.88
N THR A 354 16.56 14.10 11.24
CA THR A 354 17.02 15.32 11.89
C THR A 354 16.34 16.51 11.23
N LEU A 355 15.71 17.35 12.05
CA LEU A 355 15.07 18.59 11.62
C LEU A 355 15.95 19.77 12.08
N THR A 356 16.31 20.64 11.17
CA THR A 356 17.11 21.85 11.47
C THR A 356 16.41 23.11 10.97
N GLY A 357 16.37 24.14 11.81
CA GLY A 357 15.74 25.44 11.58
C GLY A 357 15.78 26.27 12.84
N GLU A 358 15.43 27.54 12.76
CA GLU A 358 15.29 28.40 13.95
C GLU A 358 13.97 28.09 14.66
N ILE A 359 14.03 27.87 15.97
CA ILE A 359 12.86 27.47 16.79
C ILE A 359 12.58 28.56 17.82
N GLN A 360 11.30 28.94 17.95
CA GLN A 360 10.76 29.75 19.04
C GLN A 360 9.54 29.06 19.63
N GLU A 361 9.52 28.85 20.93
CA GLU A 361 8.41 28.21 21.66
C GLU A 361 7.96 26.86 21.08
N GLY A 362 8.90 26.07 20.50
CA GLY A 362 8.60 24.76 19.94
C GLY A 362 8.12 24.77 18.49
N ILE A 363 8.03 25.95 17.85
CA ILE A 363 7.62 26.13 16.45
C ILE A 363 8.83 26.62 15.65
N TYR A 364 9.01 26.12 14.43
CA TYR A 364 10.03 26.62 13.52
C TYR A 364 9.61 27.97 12.93
N VAL A 365 10.46 28.98 13.09
CA VAL A 365 10.26 30.35 12.56
C VAL A 365 11.07 30.61 11.29
N SER A 366 11.71 29.59 10.78
CA SER A 366 12.44 29.57 9.48
C SER A 366 12.07 28.31 8.71
N ASN A 367 12.52 28.22 7.47
CA ASN A 367 12.49 26.97 6.73
C ASN A 367 13.10 25.83 7.55
N VAL A 368 12.52 24.64 7.44
CA VAL A 368 13.01 23.42 8.06
C VAL A 368 13.77 22.59 7.03
N THR A 369 14.99 22.24 7.34
CA THR A 369 15.74 21.26 6.56
C THR A 369 15.59 19.90 7.23
N VAL A 370 15.01 18.94 6.50
CA VAL A 370 14.87 17.55 6.89
C VAL A 370 16.07 16.77 6.37
N THR A 371 16.79 16.11 7.27
CA THR A 371 17.88 15.21 6.90
C THR A 371 17.56 13.80 7.41
N LEU A 372 17.52 12.83 6.48
CA LEU A 372 17.37 11.41 6.80
C LEU A 372 18.74 10.75 6.69
N SER A 373 19.10 9.95 7.69
CA SER A 373 20.35 9.20 7.73
C SER A 373 20.04 7.78 8.16
N ALA A 374 20.23 6.83 7.27
CA ALA A 374 20.05 5.42 7.52
C ALA A 374 21.39 4.72 7.74
N THR A 375 21.41 3.76 8.64
CA THR A 375 22.55 2.85 8.88
C THR A 375 22.07 1.41 8.89
N ASP A 376 22.89 0.55 8.37
CA ASP A 376 22.71 -0.88 8.38
C ASP A 376 24.02 -1.59 8.75
N ASN A 377 23.93 -2.71 9.46
CA ASN A 377 25.10 -3.36 10.07
C ASN A 377 25.76 -4.43 9.19
N GLN A 378 25.11 -4.86 8.12
CA GLN A 378 25.56 -6.02 7.33
C GLN A 378 25.57 -5.74 5.82
N SER A 379 24.41 -5.69 5.14
CA SER A 379 24.35 -5.54 3.68
C SER A 379 24.51 -4.09 3.20
N GLY A 380 24.34 -3.14 4.13
CA GLY A 380 24.32 -1.72 3.82
C GLY A 380 22.95 -1.25 3.29
N VAL A 381 22.69 0.05 3.42
CA VAL A 381 21.42 0.67 3.00
C VAL A 381 21.33 0.72 1.49
N ALA A 382 20.25 0.18 0.91
CA ALA A 382 19.96 0.28 -0.52
C ALA A 382 19.37 1.65 -0.86
N PHE A 383 18.30 2.05 -0.15
CA PHE A 383 17.65 3.35 -0.32
C PHE A 383 16.80 3.71 0.90
N THR A 384 16.54 5.01 1.03
CA THR A 384 15.61 5.58 2.01
C THR A 384 14.42 6.17 1.27
N THR A 385 13.21 5.90 1.75
CA THR A 385 11.96 6.39 1.18
C THR A 385 11.30 7.35 2.16
N TYR A 386 10.70 8.40 1.64
CA TYR A 386 9.95 9.36 2.45
C TYR A 386 8.66 9.83 1.76
N LYS A 387 7.73 10.29 2.57
CA LYS A 387 6.50 10.95 2.16
C LYS A 387 6.28 12.16 3.06
N LEU A 388 6.11 13.35 2.46
CA LEU A 388 5.77 14.58 3.17
C LEU A 388 4.28 14.88 2.96
N ASP A 389 3.55 15.04 4.06
CA ASP A 389 2.11 15.30 4.12
C ASP A 389 1.32 14.26 3.29
N ASP A 390 0.35 14.70 2.49
CA ASP A 390 -0.45 13.85 1.61
C ASP A 390 0.20 13.60 0.23
N GLY A 391 1.49 13.92 0.08
CA GLY A 391 2.25 13.70 -1.15
C GLY A 391 2.46 12.22 -1.48
N PHE A 392 3.25 11.94 -2.51
CA PHE A 392 3.67 10.58 -2.88
C PHE A 392 4.93 10.16 -2.13
N TYR A 393 5.18 8.84 -2.07
CA TYR A 393 6.46 8.32 -1.62
C TYR A 393 7.55 8.61 -2.65
N ASN A 394 8.69 9.10 -2.17
CA ASN A 394 9.86 9.46 -2.97
C ASN A 394 11.12 8.84 -2.36
N THR A 395 12.10 8.54 -3.20
CA THR A 395 13.43 8.15 -2.72
C THR A 395 14.18 9.38 -2.23
N TYR A 396 14.80 9.26 -1.05
CA TYR A 396 15.60 10.33 -0.46
C TYR A 396 17.03 10.33 -1.01
N TRP A 397 17.44 11.44 -1.62
CA TRP A 397 18.78 11.61 -2.19
C TRP A 397 19.56 12.75 -1.52
N GLU A 398 18.85 13.78 -1.06
CA GLU A 398 19.44 14.99 -0.49
C GLU A 398 18.49 15.60 0.55
N PRO A 399 18.98 16.51 1.42
CA PRO A 399 18.13 17.16 2.42
C PRO A 399 16.96 17.90 1.80
N ILE A 400 15.78 17.75 2.41
CA ILE A 400 14.51 18.31 1.95
C ILE A 400 14.31 19.65 2.68
N ILE A 401 14.06 20.73 1.94
CA ILE A 401 13.72 22.02 2.51
C ILE A 401 12.21 22.21 2.47
N VAL A 402 11.60 22.32 3.66
CA VAL A 402 10.19 22.64 3.82
C VAL A 402 10.07 24.10 4.20
N SER A 403 9.35 24.88 3.40
CA SER A 403 9.22 26.34 3.53
C SER A 403 7.79 26.83 3.66
N THR A 404 6.79 25.96 3.61
CA THR A 404 5.38 26.31 3.76
C THR A 404 5.02 26.40 5.24
N ASP A 405 4.20 27.41 5.60
CA ASP A 405 3.65 27.49 6.95
C ASP A 405 2.57 26.44 7.18
N GLY A 406 2.52 25.89 8.38
CA GLY A 406 1.58 24.86 8.77
C GLY A 406 2.24 23.72 9.55
N THR A 407 1.42 22.74 9.91
CA THR A 407 1.90 21.48 10.49
C THR A 407 2.17 20.48 9.38
N HIS A 408 3.35 19.91 9.40
CA HIS A 408 3.84 18.94 8.43
C HIS A 408 4.03 17.58 9.08
N THR A 409 3.69 16.52 8.35
CA THR A 409 3.89 15.14 8.74
C THR A 409 4.84 14.48 7.75
N LEU A 410 6.00 14.08 8.23
CA LEU A 410 6.99 13.32 7.44
C LEU A 410 6.89 11.85 7.84
N ARG A 411 6.70 10.96 6.85
CA ARG A 411 6.79 9.50 7.01
C ARG A 411 8.00 9.00 6.26
N PHE A 412 8.74 8.05 6.82
CA PHE A 412 9.97 7.57 6.20
C PHE A 412 10.37 6.19 6.70
N TYR A 413 11.08 5.47 5.86
CA TYR A 413 11.68 4.17 6.15
C TYR A 413 12.83 3.89 5.19
N SER A 414 13.70 2.94 5.51
CA SER A 414 14.79 2.50 4.64
C SER A 414 14.71 1.01 4.33
N THR A 415 15.31 0.65 3.21
CA THR A 415 15.52 -0.73 2.76
C THR A 415 17.01 -0.97 2.61
N ASP A 416 17.50 -2.14 3.04
CA ASP A 416 18.90 -2.55 2.86
C ASP A 416 19.14 -3.26 1.51
N ASN A 417 20.39 -3.59 1.21
CA ASN A 417 20.74 -4.33 -0.01
C ASN A 417 20.34 -5.83 0.08
N ALA A 418 19.96 -6.31 1.26
CA ALA A 418 19.41 -7.63 1.48
C ALA A 418 17.89 -7.66 1.29
N GLY A 419 17.22 -6.50 1.17
CA GLY A 419 15.80 -6.35 0.97
C GLY A 419 14.99 -6.28 2.27
N ASN A 420 15.64 -6.18 3.45
CA ASN A 420 14.92 -5.95 4.70
C ASN A 420 14.44 -4.49 4.76
N VAL A 421 13.21 -4.28 5.19
CA VAL A 421 12.58 -2.96 5.23
C VAL A 421 12.27 -2.58 6.66
N GLU A 422 12.66 -1.37 7.03
CA GLU A 422 12.37 -0.76 8.32
C GLU A 422 10.87 -0.47 8.47
N GLU A 423 10.35 -0.55 9.69
CA GLU A 423 9.01 -0.07 10.00
C GLU A 423 8.89 1.44 9.74
N GLU A 424 7.79 1.87 9.11
CA GLU A 424 7.57 3.27 8.78
C GLU A 424 7.55 4.14 10.03
N LYS A 425 8.39 5.16 10.05
CA LYS A 425 8.50 6.16 11.11
C LYS A 425 7.80 7.46 10.71
N THR A 426 7.32 8.17 11.71
CA THR A 426 6.65 9.46 11.52
C THR A 426 7.34 10.54 12.35
N SER A 427 7.51 11.73 11.76
CA SER A 427 7.97 12.94 12.42
C SER A 427 7.04 14.09 12.09
N GLU A 428 6.55 14.80 13.11
CA GLU A 428 5.68 15.97 12.95
C GLU A 428 6.40 17.24 13.38
N PHE A 429 6.20 18.32 12.63
CA PHE A 429 6.75 19.63 12.95
C PHE A 429 5.86 20.74 12.39
N THR A 430 5.92 21.93 13.02
CA THR A 430 5.14 23.09 12.59
C THR A 430 6.08 24.23 12.22
N ILE A 431 5.81 24.86 11.08
CA ILE A 431 6.51 26.06 10.58
C ILE A 431 5.54 27.23 10.66
N GLN A 432 6.03 28.34 11.21
CA GLN A 432 5.32 29.61 11.23
C GLN A 432 6.34 30.75 11.08
N HIS A 433 6.55 31.20 9.86
CA HIS A 433 7.47 32.29 9.60
C HIS A 433 7.00 33.59 10.27
N PRO A 434 7.91 34.38 10.84
CA PRO A 434 7.55 35.72 11.32
C PRO A 434 7.10 36.58 10.14
N PRO A 435 6.21 37.56 10.38
CA PRO A 435 5.77 38.48 9.34
C PRO A 435 6.96 39.30 8.80
N ASP A 436 7.09 39.36 7.50
CA ASP A 436 8.11 40.20 6.82
C ASP A 436 7.55 41.60 6.57
N LEU A 437 7.96 42.53 7.42
CA LEU A 437 7.47 43.91 7.42
C LEU A 437 8.47 44.89 6.87
N GLU A 438 8.09 45.61 5.81
CA GLU A 438 8.82 46.77 5.31
C GLU A 438 8.21 48.05 5.89
N ILE A 439 9.05 48.86 6.55
CA ILE A 439 8.64 50.14 7.13
C ILE A 439 9.24 51.30 6.28
N THR A 440 8.37 52.18 5.76
CA THR A 440 8.75 53.40 5.11
C THR A 440 8.26 54.61 5.92
N ILE A 441 9.19 55.54 6.23
CA ILE A 441 8.88 56.75 7.02
C ILE A 441 9.09 57.97 6.09
N SER A 442 8.08 58.82 6.02
CA SER A 442 8.10 60.06 5.28
C SER A 442 7.62 61.23 6.11
N GLY A 443 8.14 62.40 5.83
CA GLY A 443 7.78 63.66 6.43
C GLY A 443 6.71 64.41 5.65
N GLY A 444 6.42 65.63 6.10
CA GLY A 444 5.42 66.53 5.55
C GLY A 444 4.72 67.26 6.66
N PHE A 445 3.42 67.45 6.58
CA PHE A 445 2.63 67.94 7.68
C PHE A 445 2.40 66.76 8.68
N GLY A 446 3.33 66.65 9.66
CA GLY A 446 3.45 65.48 10.54
C GLY A 446 4.37 64.38 9.96
N ILE A 447 4.23 63.16 10.51
CA ILE A 447 4.95 61.97 10.13
C ILE A 447 3.96 61.00 9.52
N ARG A 448 4.31 60.45 8.37
CA ARG A 448 3.59 59.36 7.71
C ARG A 448 4.48 58.13 7.73
N ILE A 449 3.92 57.00 8.24
CA ILE A 449 4.59 55.72 8.30
C ILE A 449 3.74 54.72 7.51
N GLN A 450 4.35 54.15 6.52
CA GLN A 450 3.76 53.05 5.75
C GLN A 450 4.41 51.75 6.21
N VAL A 451 3.57 50.81 6.59
CA VAL A 451 4.01 49.46 6.95
C VAL A 451 3.39 48.50 5.95
N LYS A 452 4.23 47.80 5.22
CA LYS A 452 3.83 46.80 4.24
C LYS A 452 4.21 45.43 4.72
N ASN A 453 3.28 44.48 4.67
CA ASN A 453 3.55 43.10 4.94
C ASN A 453 3.94 42.40 3.65
N LEU A 454 5.23 42.05 3.51
CA LEU A 454 5.79 41.35 2.36
C LEU A 454 5.71 39.81 2.55
N GLY A 455 5.43 39.36 3.78
CA GLY A 455 5.34 37.95 4.15
C GLY A 455 4.04 37.30 3.72
N SER A 456 3.99 35.99 3.91
CA SER A 456 2.81 35.13 3.64
C SER A 456 1.84 35.04 4.81
N VAL A 457 2.21 35.53 5.99
CA VAL A 457 1.43 35.46 7.25
C VAL A 457 0.80 36.81 7.57
N ASP A 458 -0.45 36.81 8.00
CA ASP A 458 -1.15 38.00 8.46
C ASP A 458 -0.53 38.52 9.78
N VAL A 459 -0.37 39.82 9.88
CA VAL A 459 -0.06 40.52 11.13
C VAL A 459 -1.37 40.83 11.81
N GLU A 460 -1.58 40.29 12.99
CA GLU A 460 -2.83 40.50 13.75
C GLU A 460 -2.55 41.08 15.13
N ASN A 461 -3.24 42.20 15.45
CA ASN A 461 -3.23 42.84 16.74
C ASN A 461 -1.85 43.19 17.32
N GLU A 462 -0.87 43.47 16.44
CA GLU A 462 0.49 43.80 16.83
C GLU A 462 0.58 45.24 17.38
N SER A 463 1.32 45.41 18.47
CA SER A 463 1.57 46.70 19.04
C SER A 463 2.64 47.47 18.27
N TRP A 464 2.37 48.74 18.01
CA TRP A 464 3.38 49.63 17.41
C TRP A 464 3.69 50.79 18.35
N ASN A 465 4.93 51.29 18.27
CA ASN A 465 5.41 52.44 19.02
C ASN A 465 6.16 53.40 18.13
N LEU A 466 5.85 54.65 18.25
CA LEU A 466 6.57 55.78 17.65
C LEU A 466 7.17 56.65 18.74
N THR A 467 8.44 56.93 18.69
CA THR A 467 9.13 57.82 19.62
C THR A 467 10.04 58.82 18.90
N LEU A 468 10.08 60.07 19.41
CA LEU A 468 11.02 61.09 19.02
C LEU A 468 11.89 61.45 20.23
N LYS A 469 13.21 61.31 20.09
CA LYS A 469 14.19 61.64 21.13
C LYS A 469 15.11 62.79 20.64
N ASN A 470 15.68 63.54 21.57
CA ASN A 470 16.68 64.61 21.32
C ASN A 470 16.15 65.84 20.56
N GLY A 471 14.89 66.22 20.75
CA GLY A 471 14.30 67.45 20.21
C GLY A 471 13.34 68.08 21.22
N ILE A 472 12.99 69.38 21.00
CA ILE A 472 11.98 70.06 21.81
C ILE A 472 10.62 69.78 21.19
N MET A 473 9.92 68.77 21.75
CA MET A 473 8.60 68.35 21.27
C MET A 473 7.54 68.76 22.28
N PHE A 474 6.59 69.54 21.85
CA PHE A 474 5.45 69.99 22.67
C PHE A 474 4.28 69.01 22.53
N PHE A 475 4.20 68.32 21.37
CA PHE A 475 3.14 67.36 21.07
C PHE A 475 3.66 66.26 20.13
N GLY A 476 3.16 65.02 20.32
CA GLY A 476 3.48 63.87 19.43
C GLY A 476 4.84 63.22 19.67
N LYS A 477 5.46 63.44 20.85
CA LYS A 477 6.78 62.88 21.22
C LYS A 477 6.77 61.36 21.28
N GLN A 478 5.62 60.78 21.68
CA GLN A 478 5.41 59.32 21.72
C GLN A 478 3.99 59.00 21.31
N ARG A 479 3.82 57.97 20.54
CA ARG A 479 2.53 57.40 20.13
C ARG A 479 2.65 55.89 20.06
N SER A 480 1.54 55.21 20.39
CA SER A 480 1.44 53.76 20.25
C SER A 480 0.01 53.35 19.86
N GLY A 481 -0.16 52.18 19.41
CA GLY A 481 -1.45 51.60 19.02
C GLY A 481 -1.31 50.14 18.61
N ILE A 482 -2.36 49.64 18.06
CA ILE A 482 -2.43 48.27 17.54
C ILE A 482 -2.64 48.34 16.04
N ILE A 483 -2.09 47.38 15.31
CA ILE A 483 -2.16 47.30 13.86
C ILE A 483 -2.40 45.84 13.43
N SER A 484 -3.21 45.66 12.41
CA SER A 484 -3.38 44.38 11.70
C SER A 484 -3.20 44.62 10.22
N ILE A 485 -2.37 43.80 9.55
CA ILE A 485 -2.04 43.94 8.13
C ILE A 485 -2.06 42.55 7.50
N LYS A 486 -2.95 42.33 6.57
CA LYS A 486 -2.98 41.07 5.81
C LYS A 486 -1.73 40.87 4.97
N ALA A 487 -1.37 39.63 4.72
CA ALA A 487 -0.28 39.25 3.82
C ALA A 487 -0.40 39.98 2.46
N GLY A 488 0.71 40.54 2.00
CA GLY A 488 0.77 41.31 0.75
C GLY A 488 0.17 42.72 0.80
N ASN A 489 -0.50 43.10 1.91
CA ASN A 489 -1.14 44.41 2.05
C ASN A 489 -0.27 45.41 2.80
N GLU A 490 -0.69 46.69 2.77
CA GLU A 490 -0.04 47.76 3.49
C GLU A 490 -1.04 48.58 4.29
N THR A 491 -0.55 49.27 5.29
CA THR A 491 -1.29 50.27 6.05
C THR A 491 -0.48 51.50 6.27
N VAL A 492 -1.16 52.62 6.46
CA VAL A 492 -0.51 53.94 6.66
C VAL A 492 -0.97 54.55 7.98
N LEU A 493 0.01 54.84 8.80
CA LEU A 493 -0.20 55.56 10.07
C LEU A 493 0.23 57.04 9.87
N GLN A 494 -0.56 57.97 10.42
CA GLN A 494 -0.23 59.38 10.43
C GLN A 494 -0.13 59.89 11.86
N SER A 495 0.89 60.64 12.17
CA SER A 495 1.10 61.24 13.45
C SER A 495 1.43 62.72 13.31
N LEU A 496 0.59 63.57 13.88
CA LEU A 496 0.92 65.02 14.03
C LEU A 496 1.96 65.17 15.12
N VAL A 497 2.96 66.02 14.82
CA VAL A 497 4.02 66.38 15.73
C VAL A 497 4.12 67.90 15.77
N PHE A 498 4.34 68.47 16.93
CA PHE A 498 4.57 69.91 17.10
C PHE A 498 5.81 70.14 17.95
N GLY A 499 6.80 70.81 17.38
CA GLY A 499 8.07 71.06 18.07
C GLY A 499 9.15 71.69 17.18
N PHE A 500 10.38 71.65 17.67
CA PHE A 500 11.56 72.19 16.99
C PHE A 500 12.76 71.28 17.26
N GLY A 501 13.67 71.24 16.23
CA GLY A 501 14.96 70.59 16.39
C GLY A 501 15.17 69.41 15.46
N LYS A 502 16.17 68.62 15.80
CA LYS A 502 16.56 67.43 15.05
C LYS A 502 16.43 66.16 15.90
N PRO A 503 15.20 65.72 16.15
CA PRO A 503 15.04 64.48 16.89
C PRO A 503 15.40 63.23 16.10
N THR A 504 15.74 62.17 16.81
CA THR A 504 15.79 60.83 16.30
C THR A 504 14.38 60.20 16.40
N LEU A 505 13.83 59.81 15.27
CA LEU A 505 12.57 59.15 15.16
C LEU A 505 12.80 57.63 15.11
N THR A 506 12.12 56.89 15.99
CA THR A 506 12.11 55.43 16.01
C THR A 506 10.67 54.98 15.95
N PHE A 507 10.40 54.10 14.98
CA PHE A 507 9.13 53.37 14.87
C PHE A 507 9.41 51.90 14.97
N SER A 508 8.62 51.18 15.76
CA SER A 508 8.68 49.75 15.93
C SER A 508 7.27 49.11 15.85
N VAL A 509 7.20 47.95 15.23
CA VAL A 509 5.99 47.12 15.17
C VAL A 509 6.42 45.64 15.07
N ALA A 510 5.81 44.78 15.85
CA ALA A 510 6.26 43.40 16.03
C ALA A 510 7.78 43.37 16.36
N SER A 511 8.54 42.53 15.67
CA SER A 511 10.00 42.44 15.84
C SER A 511 10.79 43.47 15.00
N VAL A 512 10.11 44.26 14.15
CA VAL A 512 10.77 45.16 13.19
C VAL A 512 10.82 46.59 13.74
N GLN A 513 11.99 47.21 13.60
CA GLN A 513 12.22 48.58 14.03
C GLN A 513 12.95 49.37 12.94
N LYS A 514 12.49 50.63 12.69
CA LYS A 514 13.17 51.57 11.83
C LYS A 514 13.48 52.87 12.60
N THR A 515 14.71 53.30 12.52
CA THR A 515 15.20 54.54 13.13
C THR A 515 15.75 55.47 12.06
N THR A 516 15.35 56.74 12.12
CA THR A 516 15.86 57.79 11.20
C THR A 516 16.00 59.13 11.90
N GLN A 517 16.84 60.01 11.34
CA GLN A 517 16.93 61.38 11.79
C GLN A 517 15.87 62.24 11.08
N CYS A 518 15.28 63.16 11.76
CA CYS A 518 14.38 64.12 11.13
C CYS A 518 14.62 65.54 11.66
N THR A 519 14.16 66.54 10.89
CA THR A 519 14.08 67.92 11.36
C THR A 519 12.63 68.27 11.52
N VAL A 520 12.29 68.84 12.71
CA VAL A 520 10.92 69.26 13.03
C VAL A 520 10.93 70.80 13.16
N PHE A 521 10.02 71.45 12.44
CA PHE A 521 9.76 72.88 12.50
C PHE A 521 8.25 73.12 12.53
N PHE A 522 7.70 73.43 13.69
CA PHE A 522 6.26 73.45 14.00
C PHE A 522 5.63 72.08 13.71
N PHE A 523 4.72 71.99 12.76
CA PHE A 523 4.05 70.76 12.31
C PHE A 523 4.72 70.11 11.11
N PHE A 524 5.77 70.74 10.53
CA PHE A 524 6.47 70.19 9.39
C PHE A 524 7.64 69.31 9.81
N VAL A 525 7.69 68.13 9.24
CA VAL A 525 8.75 67.14 9.46
C VAL A 525 9.47 66.86 8.15
N ARG A 526 10.78 66.95 8.16
CA ARG A 526 11.66 66.56 7.05
C ARG A 526 12.50 65.39 7.53
N ILE A 527 12.34 64.25 6.87
CA ILE A 527 13.18 63.07 7.13
C ILE A 527 14.55 63.31 6.47
N SER A 528 15.61 63.03 7.21
CA SER A 528 16.96 63.06 6.70
C SER A 528 17.23 61.75 5.95
N SER A 529 17.62 61.81 4.70
CA SER A 529 18.03 60.64 3.88
C SER A 529 19.24 59.96 4.50
#